data_770dcfd53651e7cc90cc7f2adf120219
#
_entry.id   770dcfd53651e7cc90cc7f2adf120219
#
_cell.length_a   1.000
_cell.length_b   1.000
_cell.length_c   1.000
_cell.angle_alpha   90.00
_cell.angle_beta   90.00
_cell.angle_gamma   90.00
#
_symmetry.space_group_name_H-M   'P 1'
#
loop_
_entity.id
_entity.type
_entity.pdbx_description
1 polymer ?
#
loop_
_entity_poly.entity_id
_entity_poly.type
_entity_poly.pdbx_seq_one_letter_code
_entity_poly.pdbx_strand_id
1 'polypeptide(L)'
;VIVYTRGDAHVMSSHPGMRAQPVTQEEIDFATAGPLPFFRRVGDEGPASVKLVCGFLACDSRPFNPLLDHLPPVIKAGNPQGGDANWLGQFIRLARSESADKRAGGEGVLAKLSELMFIEVVRQYLETLPPEQSGWLAGLRDPFVGKALSLMHGKPAHDWTIEELARDVA
;
A
#
# COMPACT_ATOMS: atom_id res chain seq x y z
N VAL A 1 -5.69 -0.65 -8.17
CA VAL A 1 -5.30 0.09 -6.96
C VAL A 1 -4.12 0.99 -7.29
N ILE A 2 -4.11 2.18 -6.72
CA ILE A 2 -2.99 3.12 -6.81
C ILE A 2 -2.55 3.40 -5.36
N VAL A 3 -1.25 3.33 -5.12
CA VAL A 3 -0.65 3.63 -3.82
C VAL A 3 0.37 4.76 -3.98
N TYR A 4 0.24 5.79 -3.19
CA TYR A 4 1.18 6.89 -3.06
C TYR A 4 2.04 6.62 -1.83
N THR A 5 3.27 6.19 -2.05
CA THR A 5 4.13 5.63 -1.01
C THR A 5 4.73 6.67 -0.08
N ARG A 6 4.74 7.94 -0.49
CA ARG A 6 5.33 9.07 0.26
C ARG A 6 4.30 10.09 0.74
N GLY A 7 3.02 9.87 0.48
CA GLY A 7 1.97 10.82 0.82
C GLY A 7 2.05 12.13 0.02
N ASP A 8 2.71 12.13 -1.14
CA ASP A 8 2.87 13.32 -1.98
C ASP A 8 1.50 13.87 -2.41
N ALA A 9 1.41 15.19 -2.52
CA ALA A 9 0.24 15.86 -3.03
C ALA A 9 -0.04 15.41 -4.48
N HIS A 10 -1.29 15.04 -4.74
CA HIS A 10 -1.69 14.52 -6.04
C HIS A 10 -3.10 14.99 -6.42
N VAL A 11 -3.40 14.92 -7.69
CA VAL A 11 -4.71 15.25 -8.25
C VAL A 11 -5.29 14.02 -8.92
N MET A 12 -6.52 13.67 -8.56
CA MET A 12 -7.31 12.68 -9.27
C MET A 12 -8.35 13.41 -10.12
N SER A 13 -8.34 13.16 -11.42
CA SER A 13 -9.25 13.79 -12.37
C SER A 13 -9.67 12.82 -13.48
N SER A 14 -10.80 13.09 -14.12
CA SER A 14 -11.26 12.30 -15.28
C SER A 14 -10.45 12.58 -16.56
N HIS A 15 -9.79 13.72 -16.63
CA HIS A 15 -8.99 14.12 -17.81
C HIS A 15 -7.70 14.81 -17.36
N PRO A 16 -6.60 14.65 -18.09
CA PRO A 16 -5.38 15.40 -17.86
C PRO A 16 -5.62 16.92 -17.97
N GLY A 17 -4.99 17.69 -17.11
CA GLY A 17 -5.08 19.15 -17.14
C GLY A 17 -6.32 19.78 -16.48
N MET A 18 -7.20 18.97 -15.90
CA MET A 18 -8.28 19.52 -15.07
C MET A 18 -7.68 20.19 -13.82
N ARG A 19 -8.20 21.39 -13.50
CA ARG A 19 -7.87 22.03 -12.24
C ARG A 19 -8.65 21.36 -11.11
N ALA A 20 -7.94 20.84 -10.14
CA ALA A 20 -8.55 20.36 -8.90
C ALA A 20 -8.91 21.55 -8.02
N GLN A 21 -10.03 21.44 -7.30
CA GLN A 21 -10.22 22.30 -6.13
C GLN A 21 -9.29 21.80 -5.02
N PRO A 22 -8.49 22.67 -4.42
CA PRO A 22 -7.63 22.27 -3.30
C PRO A 22 -8.48 21.69 -2.17
N VAL A 23 -8.00 20.63 -1.55
CA VAL A 23 -8.59 20.12 -0.31
C VAL A 23 -8.30 21.12 0.79
N THR A 24 -9.32 21.54 1.53
CA THR A 24 -9.17 22.49 2.64
C THR A 24 -8.54 21.82 3.87
N GLN A 25 -7.95 22.61 4.77
CA GLN A 25 -7.40 22.06 6.01
C GLN A 25 -8.48 21.38 6.87
N GLU A 26 -9.68 21.94 6.93
CA GLU A 26 -10.82 21.34 7.64
C GLU A 26 -11.18 19.95 7.09
N GLU A 27 -11.10 19.78 5.77
CA GLU A 27 -11.36 18.49 5.13
C GLU A 27 -10.26 17.47 5.42
N ILE A 28 -9.01 17.91 5.52
CA ILE A 28 -7.88 17.08 5.93
C ILE A 28 -8.05 16.65 7.40
N ASP A 29 -8.36 17.60 8.27
CA ASP A 29 -8.55 17.35 9.70
C ASP A 29 -9.72 16.39 9.94
N PHE A 30 -10.83 16.57 9.21
CA PHE A 30 -11.96 15.65 9.26
C PHE A 30 -11.57 14.23 8.79
N ALA A 31 -10.79 14.13 7.71
CA ALA A 31 -10.35 12.85 7.17
C ALA A 31 -9.34 12.11 8.07
N THR A 32 -8.56 12.86 8.86
CA THR A 32 -7.50 12.30 9.72
C THR A 32 -7.92 12.10 11.17
N ALA A 33 -8.84 12.91 11.70
CA ALA A 33 -9.29 12.89 13.09
C ALA A 33 -10.76 12.48 13.25
N GLY A 34 -11.54 12.46 12.18
CA GLY A 34 -12.93 12.05 12.20
C GLY A 34 -13.12 10.54 12.31
N PRO A 35 -14.33 10.08 12.69
CA PRO A 35 -14.62 8.66 12.76
C PRO A 35 -14.57 8.02 11.35
N LEU A 36 -13.84 6.93 11.21
CA LEU A 36 -13.81 6.11 10.01
C LEU A 36 -14.94 5.05 10.05
N PRO A 37 -15.47 4.65 8.91
CA PRO A 37 -15.31 5.22 7.57
C PRO A 37 -16.18 6.45 7.37
N PHE A 38 -15.71 7.41 6.60
CA PHE A 38 -16.53 8.55 6.19
C PHE A 38 -16.79 8.52 4.68
N PHE A 39 -17.89 9.13 4.28
CA PHE A 39 -18.27 9.26 2.87
C PHE A 39 -18.19 10.72 2.45
N ARG A 40 -17.50 10.96 1.35
CA ARG A 40 -17.43 12.28 0.74
C ARG A 40 -17.91 12.19 -0.70
N ARG A 41 -18.70 13.16 -1.10
CA ARG A 41 -19.06 13.38 -2.48
C ARG A 41 -18.35 14.62 -2.99
N VAL A 42 -17.73 14.51 -4.15
CA VAL A 42 -17.08 15.62 -4.84
C VAL A 42 -17.74 15.81 -6.20
N GLY A 43 -18.09 17.06 -6.56
CA GLY A 43 -18.76 17.40 -7.81
C GLY A 43 -20.25 17.68 -7.64
N ASP A 44 -20.94 17.81 -8.76
CA ASP A 44 -22.34 18.24 -8.84
C ASP A 44 -23.34 17.20 -8.35
N GLU A 45 -24.59 17.62 -8.11
CA GLU A 45 -25.70 16.75 -7.77
C GLU A 45 -26.11 15.90 -8.99
N GLY A 46 -25.82 14.65 -8.98
CA GLY A 46 -26.11 13.68 -10.05
C GLY A 46 -25.65 12.27 -9.67
N PRO A 47 -25.87 11.24 -10.46
CA PRO A 47 -25.32 9.93 -10.17
C PRO A 47 -23.78 9.99 -10.19
N ALA A 48 -23.14 9.43 -9.16
CA ALA A 48 -21.68 9.39 -9.11
C ALA A 48 -21.12 8.58 -10.29
N SER A 49 -20.27 9.19 -11.10
CA SER A 49 -19.63 8.54 -12.25
C SER A 49 -18.52 7.57 -11.82
N VAL A 50 -17.88 7.84 -10.68
CA VAL A 50 -16.81 7.03 -10.12
C VAL A 50 -16.98 6.91 -8.61
N LYS A 51 -16.74 5.73 -8.07
CA LYS A 51 -16.68 5.48 -6.63
C LYS A 51 -15.26 5.03 -6.29
N LEU A 52 -14.64 5.71 -5.34
CA LEU A 52 -13.31 5.42 -4.85
C LEU A 52 -13.40 4.95 -3.39
N VAL A 53 -12.51 4.04 -3.02
CA VAL A 53 -12.22 3.70 -1.63
C VAL A 53 -10.80 4.16 -1.35
N CYS A 54 -10.62 5.03 -0.38
CA CYS A 54 -9.32 5.53 0.02
C CYS A 54 -8.99 4.99 1.40
N GLY A 55 -7.76 4.59 1.60
CA GLY A 55 -7.19 4.20 2.88
C GLY A 55 -5.87 4.92 3.10
N PHE A 56 -5.56 5.20 4.35
CA PHE A 56 -4.30 5.79 4.76
C PHE A 56 -3.57 4.81 5.66
N LEU A 57 -2.27 4.64 5.40
CA LEU A 57 -1.38 3.85 6.23
C LEU A 57 -0.31 4.79 6.77
N ALA A 58 -0.23 4.88 8.07
CA ALA A 58 0.89 5.52 8.74
C ALA A 58 1.90 4.44 9.16
N CYS A 59 3.16 4.65 8.83
CA CYS A 59 4.25 3.82 9.32
C CYS A 59 5.38 4.71 9.82
N ASP A 60 6.05 4.20 10.85
CA ASP A 60 7.19 4.91 11.40
C ASP A 60 8.35 4.87 10.39
N SER A 61 8.80 6.04 9.98
CA SER A 61 9.99 6.18 9.12
C SER A 61 11.29 6.18 9.92
N ARG A 62 11.21 6.15 11.23
CA ARG A 62 12.35 6.13 12.15
C ARG A 62 12.35 4.85 13.00
N PRO A 63 13.46 4.13 13.10
CA PRO A 63 14.70 4.29 12.32
C PRO A 63 14.44 4.05 10.82
N PHE A 64 15.41 4.38 9.97
CA PHE A 64 15.41 4.17 8.51
C PHE A 64 14.62 2.92 8.08
N ASN A 65 13.68 3.10 7.13
CA ASN A 65 12.90 2.00 6.57
C ASN A 65 13.31 1.76 5.11
N PRO A 66 14.18 0.78 4.86
CA PRO A 66 14.74 0.54 3.52
C PRO A 66 13.68 0.17 2.49
N LEU A 67 12.56 -0.44 2.89
CA LEU A 67 11.48 -0.76 1.97
C LEU A 67 10.84 0.53 1.42
N LEU A 68 10.42 1.42 2.31
CA LEU A 68 9.73 2.65 1.91
C LEU A 68 10.62 3.58 1.09
N ASP A 69 11.91 3.66 1.43
CA ASP A 69 12.85 4.54 0.74
C ASP A 69 13.17 4.10 -0.69
N HIS A 70 13.01 2.80 -0.98
CA HIS A 70 13.26 2.24 -2.31
C HIS A 70 11.99 2.04 -3.14
N LEU A 71 10.79 2.21 -2.56
CA LEU A 71 9.57 2.19 -3.34
C LEU A 71 9.44 3.44 -4.22
N PRO A 72 8.88 3.33 -5.44
CA PRO A 72 8.60 4.48 -6.27
C PRO A 72 7.50 5.34 -5.63
N PRO A 73 7.41 6.63 -5.94
CA PRO A 73 6.40 7.51 -5.34
C PRO A 73 4.96 7.07 -5.64
N VAL A 74 4.74 6.35 -6.73
CA VAL A 74 3.44 5.81 -7.12
C VAL A 74 3.57 4.37 -7.56
N ILE A 75 2.79 3.48 -6.95
CA ILE A 75 2.64 2.09 -7.37
C ILE A 75 1.25 1.89 -7.95
N LYS A 76 1.18 1.28 -9.14
CA LYS A 76 -0.07 0.82 -9.74
C LYS A 76 -0.10 -0.70 -9.65
N ALA A 77 -1.08 -1.23 -8.93
CA ALA A 77 -1.29 -2.66 -8.77
C ALA A 77 -2.71 -3.04 -9.20
N GLY A 78 -2.85 -4.25 -9.73
CA GLY A 78 -4.10 -4.80 -10.20
C GLY A 78 -3.97 -5.35 -11.61
N ASN A 79 -4.72 -6.40 -11.90
CA ASN A 79 -4.77 -6.96 -13.24
C ASN A 79 -5.72 -6.12 -14.11
N PRO A 80 -5.26 -5.52 -15.23
CA PRO A 80 -6.11 -4.78 -16.16
C PRO A 80 -7.20 -5.66 -16.78
N GLN A 81 -7.04 -6.98 -16.77
CA GLN A 81 -7.96 -7.95 -17.37
C GLN A 81 -9.05 -8.47 -16.43
N GLY A 82 -9.16 -7.90 -15.21
CA GLY A 82 -10.33 -8.00 -14.35
C GLY A 82 -10.92 -9.39 -14.17
N GLY A 83 -10.15 -10.35 -13.63
CA GLY A 83 -10.71 -11.63 -13.18
C GLY A 83 -11.12 -11.56 -11.70
N ASP A 84 -12.23 -12.20 -11.34
CA ASP A 84 -12.71 -12.32 -9.95
C ASP A 84 -11.71 -13.03 -9.00
N ALA A 85 -10.67 -13.62 -9.54
CA ALA A 85 -9.59 -14.29 -8.82
C ALA A 85 -8.55 -13.34 -8.21
N ASN A 86 -8.60 -12.04 -8.53
CA ASN A 86 -7.71 -11.05 -7.94
C ASN A 86 -8.15 -10.75 -6.50
N TRP A 87 -7.43 -11.30 -5.52
CA TRP A 87 -7.78 -11.09 -4.12
C TRP A 87 -7.65 -9.63 -3.67
N LEU A 88 -6.90 -8.79 -4.37
CA LEU A 88 -6.95 -7.33 -4.19
C LEU A 88 -8.36 -6.78 -4.45
N GLY A 89 -9.06 -7.28 -5.48
CA GLY A 89 -10.46 -6.99 -5.72
C GLY A 89 -11.38 -7.51 -4.61
N GLN A 90 -11.03 -8.66 -4.00
CA GLN A 90 -11.79 -9.18 -2.85
C GLN A 90 -11.62 -8.29 -1.62
N PHE A 91 -10.40 -7.80 -1.34
CA PHE A 91 -10.17 -6.82 -0.28
C PHE A 91 -10.99 -5.54 -0.47
N ILE A 92 -11.03 -5.00 -1.69
CA ILE A 92 -11.83 -3.81 -1.99
C ILE A 92 -13.31 -4.06 -1.75
N ARG A 93 -13.83 -5.22 -2.16
CA ARG A 93 -15.23 -5.58 -1.91
C ARG A 93 -15.53 -5.69 -0.41
N LEU A 94 -14.65 -6.36 0.33
CA LEU A 94 -14.79 -6.52 1.77
C LEU A 94 -14.69 -5.18 2.51
N ALA A 95 -13.72 -4.32 2.15
CA ALA A 95 -13.59 -2.99 2.71
C ALA A 95 -14.84 -2.12 2.44
N ARG A 96 -15.42 -2.23 1.25
CA ARG A 96 -16.68 -1.53 0.91
C ARG A 96 -17.86 -2.02 1.74
N SER A 97 -18.00 -3.34 1.90
CA SER A 97 -19.06 -3.93 2.73
C SER A 97 -18.93 -3.49 4.18
N GLU A 98 -17.73 -3.63 4.76
CA GLU A 98 -17.46 -3.25 6.14
C GLU A 98 -17.71 -1.76 6.38
N SER A 99 -17.27 -0.92 5.42
CA SER A 99 -17.51 0.52 5.46
C SER A 99 -18.99 0.89 5.40
N ALA A 100 -19.82 0.14 4.65
CA ALA A 100 -21.25 0.38 4.50
C ALA A 100 -22.04 -0.07 5.74
N ASP A 101 -21.68 -1.23 6.29
CA ASP A 101 -22.44 -1.89 7.35
C ASP A 101 -22.21 -1.25 8.75
N LYS A 102 -21.13 -0.51 8.93
CA LYS A 102 -20.76 0.18 10.19
C LYS A 102 -20.88 -0.70 11.44
N ARG A 103 -20.43 -1.95 11.33
CA ARG A 103 -20.50 -2.92 12.43
C ARG A 103 -19.51 -2.59 13.54
N ALA A 104 -19.79 -3.05 14.75
CA ALA A 104 -18.84 -2.95 15.86
C ALA A 104 -17.50 -3.62 15.50
N GLY A 105 -16.39 -2.95 15.74
CA GLY A 105 -15.05 -3.42 15.36
C GLY A 105 -14.68 -3.18 13.89
N GLY A 106 -15.54 -2.55 13.09
CA GLY A 106 -15.31 -2.29 11.67
C GLY A 106 -14.04 -1.50 11.38
N GLU A 107 -13.68 -0.52 12.22
CA GLU A 107 -12.40 0.21 12.09
C GLU A 107 -11.20 -0.74 12.18
N GLY A 108 -11.20 -1.67 13.13
CA GLY A 108 -10.14 -2.66 13.27
C GLY A 108 -10.03 -3.58 12.05
N VAL A 109 -11.16 -4.00 11.50
CA VAL A 109 -11.21 -4.78 10.26
C VAL A 109 -10.65 -3.98 9.09
N LEU A 110 -11.09 -2.74 8.91
CA LEU A 110 -10.61 -1.87 7.85
C LEU A 110 -9.11 -1.57 7.96
N ALA A 111 -8.60 -1.35 9.17
CA ALA A 111 -7.17 -1.17 9.41
C ALA A 111 -6.37 -2.40 8.94
N LYS A 112 -6.78 -3.60 9.34
CA LYS A 112 -6.11 -4.85 8.93
C LYS A 112 -6.21 -5.12 7.43
N LEU A 113 -7.34 -4.84 6.82
CA LEU A 113 -7.50 -4.94 5.38
C LEU A 113 -6.56 -3.98 4.64
N SER A 114 -6.40 -2.75 5.13
CA SER A 114 -5.49 -1.77 4.53
C SER A 114 -4.03 -2.22 4.61
N GLU A 115 -3.59 -2.77 5.74
CA GLU A 115 -2.25 -3.36 5.90
C GLU A 115 -2.02 -4.50 4.91
N LEU A 116 -2.96 -5.44 4.80
CA LEU A 116 -2.88 -6.56 3.87
C LEU A 116 -2.86 -6.10 2.41
N MET A 117 -3.68 -5.10 2.06
CA MET A 117 -3.70 -4.52 0.72
C MET A 117 -2.34 -3.90 0.36
N PHE A 118 -1.71 -3.21 1.31
CA PHE A 118 -0.38 -2.62 1.08
C PHE A 118 0.67 -3.70 0.83
N ILE A 119 0.71 -4.74 1.66
CA ILE A 119 1.63 -5.87 1.49
C ILE A 119 1.46 -6.49 0.09
N GLU A 120 0.22 -6.70 -0.33
CA GLU A 120 -0.05 -7.30 -1.63
C GLU A 120 0.34 -6.39 -2.80
N VAL A 121 0.09 -5.10 -2.69
CA VAL A 121 0.53 -4.13 -3.70
C VAL A 121 2.06 -4.14 -3.84
N VAL A 122 2.79 -4.19 -2.72
CA VAL A 122 4.26 -4.29 -2.74
C VAL A 122 4.72 -5.59 -3.37
N ARG A 123 4.10 -6.72 -3.04
CA ARG A 123 4.41 -8.03 -3.66
C ARG A 123 4.23 -7.98 -5.18
N GLN A 124 3.08 -7.52 -5.65
CA GLN A 124 2.80 -7.38 -7.07
C GLN A 124 3.79 -6.43 -7.76
N TYR A 125 4.15 -5.34 -7.09
CA TYR A 125 5.17 -4.43 -7.62
C TYR A 125 6.53 -5.13 -7.75
N LEU A 126 6.97 -5.85 -6.74
CA LEU A 126 8.22 -6.61 -6.77
C LEU A 126 8.25 -7.63 -7.92
N GLU A 127 7.12 -8.29 -8.19
CA GLU A 127 6.98 -9.24 -9.31
C GLU A 127 7.12 -8.56 -10.68
N THR A 128 6.80 -7.27 -10.79
CA THR A 128 6.93 -6.51 -12.04
C THR A 128 8.35 -6.03 -12.33
N LEU A 129 9.24 -6.09 -11.33
CA LEU A 129 10.62 -5.63 -11.51
C LEU A 129 11.38 -6.54 -12.48
N PRO A 130 12.12 -5.96 -13.45
CA PRO A 130 12.97 -6.75 -14.35
C PRO A 130 13.99 -7.57 -13.56
N PRO A 131 14.33 -8.78 -14.02
CA PRO A 131 15.36 -9.62 -13.38
C PRO A 131 16.74 -8.93 -13.27
N GLU A 132 17.02 -8.07 -14.25
CA GLU A 132 18.31 -7.35 -14.36
C GLU A 132 18.37 -6.10 -13.46
N GLN A 133 17.27 -5.74 -12.81
CA GLN A 133 17.24 -4.59 -11.93
C GLN A 133 18.14 -4.87 -10.72
N SER A 134 19.11 -4.02 -10.52
CA SER A 134 19.99 -4.03 -9.35
C SER A 134 19.39 -3.17 -8.22
N GLY A 135 19.82 -3.41 -7.01
CA GLY A 135 19.46 -2.60 -5.85
C GLY A 135 18.77 -3.40 -4.75
N TRP A 136 18.37 -2.71 -3.71
CA TRP A 136 17.86 -3.34 -2.49
C TRP A 136 16.58 -4.17 -2.73
N LEU A 137 15.64 -3.66 -3.53
CA LEU A 137 14.40 -4.36 -3.86
C LEU A 137 14.64 -5.63 -4.69
N ALA A 138 15.64 -5.62 -5.57
CA ALA A 138 16.03 -6.81 -6.32
C ALA A 138 16.65 -7.86 -5.40
N GLY A 139 17.45 -7.44 -4.40
CA GLY A 139 17.99 -8.33 -3.38
C GLY A 139 16.91 -9.09 -2.60
N LEU A 140 15.75 -8.48 -2.35
CA LEU A 140 14.64 -9.17 -1.67
C LEU A 140 14.08 -10.37 -2.49
N ARG A 141 14.23 -10.34 -3.82
CA ARG A 141 13.77 -11.42 -4.71
C ARG A 141 14.83 -12.51 -4.91
N ASP A 142 16.08 -12.19 -4.64
CA ASP A 142 17.16 -13.17 -4.72
C ASP A 142 16.96 -14.22 -3.62
N PRO A 143 16.95 -15.52 -3.93
CA PRO A 143 16.65 -16.57 -2.97
C PRO A 143 17.68 -16.64 -1.84
N PHE A 144 18.95 -16.36 -2.12
CA PHE A 144 20.01 -16.38 -1.12
C PHE A 144 19.98 -15.12 -0.26
N VAL A 145 19.90 -13.95 -0.89
CA VAL A 145 19.83 -12.66 -0.17
C VAL A 145 18.54 -12.57 0.64
N GLY A 146 17.41 -12.97 0.09
CA GLY A 146 16.13 -12.99 0.80
C GLY A 146 16.16 -13.91 2.01
N LYS A 147 16.78 -15.11 1.90
CA LYS A 147 16.94 -16.03 3.02
C LYS A 147 17.89 -15.46 4.08
N ALA A 148 19.00 -14.83 3.67
CA ALA A 148 19.93 -14.16 4.58
C ALA A 148 19.25 -13.04 5.37
N LEU A 149 18.47 -12.19 4.69
CA LEU A 149 17.69 -11.13 5.34
C LEU A 149 16.69 -11.70 6.35
N SER A 150 16.00 -12.80 6.00
CA SER A 150 15.08 -13.48 6.90
C SER A 150 15.77 -14.02 8.15
N LEU A 151 16.97 -14.57 8.03
CA LEU A 151 17.77 -15.04 9.16
C LEU A 151 18.19 -13.87 10.06
N MET A 152 18.68 -12.78 9.48
CA MET A 152 19.06 -11.58 10.22
C MET A 152 17.89 -10.95 10.96
N HIS A 153 16.73 -10.83 10.32
CA HIS A 153 15.51 -10.31 10.96
C HIS A 153 14.93 -11.26 12.02
N GLY A 154 15.06 -12.56 11.81
CA GLY A 154 14.62 -13.57 12.78
C GLY A 154 15.46 -13.61 14.06
N LYS A 155 16.72 -13.20 13.98
CA LYS A 155 17.67 -13.18 15.11
C LYS A 155 18.48 -11.88 15.09
N PRO A 156 17.87 -10.72 15.37
CA PRO A 156 18.52 -9.41 15.23
C PRO A 156 19.66 -9.16 16.23
N ALA A 157 19.71 -9.89 17.33
CA ALA A 157 20.76 -9.79 18.33
C ALA A 157 21.93 -10.75 18.08
N HIS A 158 21.89 -11.55 17.03
CA HIS A 158 22.98 -12.46 16.68
C HIS A 158 24.02 -11.74 15.80
N ASP A 159 25.29 -11.88 16.14
CA ASP A 159 26.39 -11.30 15.38
C ASP A 159 26.69 -12.14 14.14
N TRP A 160 25.86 -11.98 13.11
CA TRP A 160 25.98 -12.71 11.85
C TRP A 160 27.26 -12.39 11.11
N THR A 161 28.02 -13.41 10.75
CA THR A 161 29.14 -13.27 9.81
C THR A 161 28.69 -13.62 8.38
N ILE A 162 29.42 -13.14 7.39
CA ILE A 162 29.15 -13.45 5.97
C ILE A 162 29.28 -14.96 5.73
N GLU A 163 30.25 -15.61 6.36
CA GLU A 163 30.50 -17.04 6.25
C GLU A 163 29.35 -17.87 6.84
N GLU A 164 28.80 -17.45 7.97
CA GLU A 164 27.62 -18.09 8.57
C GLU A 164 26.40 -17.94 7.67
N LEU A 165 26.11 -16.72 7.22
CA LEU A 165 25.01 -16.46 6.30
C LEU A 165 25.18 -17.28 5.02
N ALA A 166 26.35 -17.29 4.40
CA ALA A 166 26.60 -18.05 3.18
C ALA A 166 26.37 -19.55 3.37
N ARG A 167 26.74 -20.10 4.52
CA ARG A 167 26.50 -21.52 4.87
C ARG A 167 25.02 -21.83 5.05
N ASP A 168 24.30 -20.93 5.74
CA ASP A 168 22.91 -21.17 6.12
C ASP A 168 21.94 -20.88 4.97
N VAL A 169 22.36 -20.17 3.93
CA VAL A 169 21.52 -19.87 2.74
C VAL A 169 21.76 -20.85 1.57
N ALA A 170 22.85 -21.59 1.57
CA ALA A 170 23.22 -22.56 0.53
C ALA A 170 22.29 -23.83 0.52
#